data_fd6db4b900e466328ef9f927346f05a1
#
_entry.id   fd6db4b900e466328ef9f927346f05a1
#
_cell.length_a   1.000
_cell.length_b   1.000
_cell.length_c   1.000
_cell.angle_alpha   90.00
_cell.angle_beta   90.00
_cell.angle_gamma   90.00
#
_symmetry.space_group_name_H-M   'P 1'
#
loop_
_entity.id
_entity.type
_entity.pdbx_description
1 polymer ?
#
loop_
_entity_poly.entity_id
_entity_poly.type
_entity_poly.pdbx_seq_one_letter_code
_entity_poly.pdbx_strand_id
1 'polypeptide(L)'
;MTEDFNAAAAAGRIADIPYMIGCTSQDMGGLGGESINTFCKVRSEQSEHPAYQYFFQRNLPGDDEDPAKDPGAFHSSELWYMFGTLDKSWRPFTEADYELSSAMVDAWTSFCKSGNPGWDAYTAENPVIKVFDVE
;
A
#
# COMPACT_ATOMS: atom_id res chain seq x y z
N MET A 1 13.25 -18.08 -1.65
CA MET A 1 11.93 -18.69 -1.89
C MET A 1 12.06 -19.61 -3.10
N THR A 2 11.47 -20.78 -3.02
CA THR A 2 11.51 -21.78 -4.10
C THR A 2 10.33 -21.67 -5.06
N GLU A 3 9.39 -20.77 -4.81
CA GLU A 3 8.17 -20.59 -5.58
C GLU A 3 7.75 -19.11 -5.59
N ASP A 4 7.15 -18.69 -6.69
CA ASP A 4 6.53 -17.36 -6.82
C ASP A 4 5.35 -17.20 -5.85
N PHE A 5 5.22 -16.03 -5.23
CA PHE A 5 4.19 -15.77 -4.21
C PHE A 5 2.77 -15.89 -4.77
N ASN A 6 2.51 -15.34 -5.98
CA ASN A 6 1.20 -15.43 -6.60
C ASN A 6 0.85 -16.87 -7.00
N ALA A 7 1.85 -17.67 -7.43
CA ALA A 7 1.64 -19.07 -7.70
C ALA A 7 1.31 -19.87 -6.42
N ALA A 8 1.97 -19.55 -5.31
CA ALA A 8 1.67 -20.15 -4.02
C ALA A 8 0.25 -19.79 -3.54
N ALA A 9 -0.14 -18.51 -3.71
CA ALA A 9 -1.48 -18.03 -3.37
C ALA A 9 -2.55 -18.74 -4.21
N ALA A 10 -2.38 -18.79 -5.52
CA ALA A 10 -3.31 -19.46 -6.43
C ALA A 10 -3.48 -20.95 -6.14
N ALA A 11 -2.45 -21.60 -5.61
CA ALA A 11 -2.47 -22.99 -5.22
C ALA A 11 -2.92 -23.23 -3.75
N GLY A 12 -3.35 -22.18 -3.04
CA GLY A 12 -3.81 -22.29 -1.65
C GLY A 12 -2.71 -22.64 -0.63
N ARG A 13 -1.44 -22.35 -0.95
CA ARG A 13 -0.30 -22.68 -0.08
C ARG A 13 0.19 -21.51 0.77
N ILE A 14 -0.63 -20.50 0.97
CA ILE A 14 -0.40 -19.40 1.90
C ILE A 14 -1.39 -19.47 3.06
N ALA A 15 -1.09 -18.77 4.16
CA ALA A 15 -1.99 -18.73 5.30
C ALA A 15 -3.35 -18.11 4.91
N ASP A 16 -4.44 -18.71 5.38
CA ASP A 16 -5.78 -18.18 5.16
C ASP A 16 -6.18 -17.22 6.27
N ILE A 17 -5.65 -16.01 6.17
CA ILE A 17 -5.83 -14.88 7.09
C ILE A 17 -6.14 -13.61 6.27
N PRO A 18 -6.65 -12.55 6.88
CA PRO A 18 -6.74 -11.24 6.23
C PRO A 18 -5.37 -10.72 5.82
N TYR A 19 -5.30 -10.09 4.66
CA TYR A 19 -4.10 -9.42 4.15
C TYR A 19 -4.39 -7.95 3.90
N MET A 20 -3.44 -7.09 4.24
CA MET A 20 -3.37 -5.72 3.74
C MET A 20 -2.07 -5.60 2.95
N ILE A 21 -2.16 -5.24 1.68
CA ILE A 21 -1.05 -5.27 0.73
C ILE A 21 -1.13 -4.07 -0.22
N GLY A 22 -0.01 -3.54 -0.58
CA GLY A 22 0.06 -2.43 -1.52
C GLY A 22 1.47 -2.16 -1.99
N CYS A 23 1.63 -1.09 -2.74
CA CYS A 23 2.91 -0.63 -3.25
C CYS A 23 2.92 0.90 -3.35
N THR A 24 4.09 1.44 -3.59
CA THR A 24 4.27 2.83 -4.00
C THR A 24 4.13 2.97 -5.51
N SER A 25 3.86 4.20 -6.00
CA SER A 25 3.59 4.43 -7.43
C SER A 25 4.79 4.14 -8.34
N GLN A 26 6.02 4.24 -7.84
CA GLN A 26 7.24 3.96 -8.58
C GLN A 26 7.93 2.67 -8.15
N ASP A 27 7.25 1.84 -7.38
CA ASP A 27 7.78 0.53 -7.00
C ASP A 27 8.04 -0.33 -8.24
N MET A 28 9.25 -0.90 -8.34
CA MET A 28 9.69 -1.68 -9.51
C MET A 28 9.46 -0.95 -10.85
N GLY A 29 9.64 0.37 -10.89
CA GLY A 29 9.38 1.18 -12.08
C GLY A 29 7.91 1.28 -12.46
N GLY A 30 6.99 1.21 -11.47
CA GLY A 30 5.54 1.29 -11.67
C GLY A 30 4.86 -0.06 -11.94
N LEU A 31 5.59 -1.18 -11.92
CA LEU A 31 5.04 -2.52 -12.24
C LEU A 31 4.51 -3.29 -11.02
N GLY A 32 4.74 -2.80 -9.80
CA GLY A 32 4.32 -3.48 -8.56
C GLY A 32 2.81 -3.74 -8.47
N GLY A 33 2.01 -2.83 -9.00
CA GLY A 33 0.55 -2.87 -8.90
C GLY A 33 -0.11 -4.09 -9.57
N GLU A 34 0.38 -4.55 -10.72
CA GLU A 34 -0.22 -5.70 -11.44
C GLU A 34 -0.12 -7.01 -10.65
N SER A 35 1.02 -7.25 -10.00
CA SER A 35 1.22 -8.43 -9.17
C SER A 35 0.29 -8.42 -7.96
N ILE A 36 0.08 -7.26 -7.35
CA ILE A 36 -0.81 -7.07 -6.19
C ILE A 36 -2.27 -7.24 -6.61
N ASN A 37 -2.69 -6.67 -7.74
CA ASN A 37 -4.03 -6.87 -8.28
C ASN A 37 -4.32 -8.35 -8.50
N THR A 38 -3.37 -9.09 -9.07
CA THR A 38 -3.48 -10.54 -9.28
C THR A 38 -3.65 -11.27 -7.95
N PHE A 39 -2.84 -10.94 -6.94
CA PHE A 39 -2.97 -11.51 -5.60
C PHE A 39 -4.34 -11.26 -4.98
N CYS A 40 -4.79 -9.99 -4.96
CA CYS A 40 -6.07 -9.62 -4.38
C CYS A 40 -7.25 -10.31 -5.07
N LYS A 41 -7.20 -10.44 -6.41
CA LYS A 41 -8.21 -11.17 -7.18
C LYS A 41 -8.25 -12.65 -6.77
N VAL A 42 -7.10 -13.33 -6.74
CA VAL A 42 -7.02 -14.73 -6.30
C VAL A 42 -7.59 -14.91 -4.90
N ARG A 43 -7.26 -14.02 -3.96
CA ARG A 43 -7.80 -14.06 -2.59
C ARG A 43 -9.31 -13.90 -2.56
N SER A 44 -9.87 -12.99 -3.37
CA SER A 44 -11.33 -12.78 -3.41
C SER A 44 -12.10 -13.99 -3.95
N GLU A 45 -11.46 -14.81 -4.78
CA GLU A 45 -12.07 -16.00 -5.38
C GLU A 45 -11.91 -17.27 -4.53
N GLN A 46 -10.88 -17.36 -3.69
CA GLN A 46 -10.45 -18.59 -3.04
C GLN A 46 -10.52 -18.58 -1.51
N SER A 47 -10.76 -17.42 -0.88
CA SER A 47 -10.68 -17.26 0.56
C SER A 47 -11.91 -16.55 1.12
N GLU A 48 -12.31 -16.95 2.33
CA GLU A 48 -13.28 -16.20 3.14
C GLU A 48 -12.65 -14.99 3.84
N HIS A 49 -11.32 -14.91 3.87
CA HIS A 49 -10.58 -13.80 4.45
C HIS A 49 -10.20 -12.78 3.38
N PRO A 50 -10.63 -11.52 3.51
CA PRO A 50 -10.44 -10.49 2.50
C PRO A 50 -8.97 -10.07 2.36
N ALA A 51 -8.64 -9.56 1.19
CA ALA A 51 -7.44 -8.76 0.98
C ALA A 51 -7.84 -7.29 0.83
N TYR A 52 -7.12 -6.42 1.52
CA TYR A 52 -7.28 -4.97 1.44
C TYR A 52 -6.10 -4.40 0.66
N GLN A 53 -6.38 -3.71 -0.43
CA GLN A 53 -5.34 -3.16 -1.29
C GLN A 53 -5.16 -1.66 -1.02
N TYR A 54 -3.91 -1.21 -0.95
CA TYR A 54 -3.57 0.21 -0.95
C TYR A 54 -2.57 0.55 -2.06
N PHE A 55 -2.51 1.84 -2.38
CA PHE A 55 -1.57 2.41 -3.32
C PHE A 55 -1.08 3.76 -2.78
N PHE A 56 0.21 3.86 -2.51
CA PHE A 56 0.83 5.09 -2.04
C PHE A 56 1.42 5.85 -3.23
N GLN A 57 0.93 7.05 -3.48
CA GLN A 57 1.38 7.85 -4.63
C GLN A 57 1.89 9.24 -4.25
N ARG A 58 1.96 9.55 -2.94
CA ARG A 58 2.53 10.81 -2.48
C ARG A 58 3.99 10.92 -2.89
N ASN A 59 4.29 11.87 -3.76
CA ASN A 59 5.65 12.27 -4.06
C ASN A 59 6.23 13.04 -2.87
N LEU A 60 7.31 12.54 -2.25
CA LEU A 60 7.86 13.12 -1.04
C LEU A 60 8.48 14.49 -1.33
N PRO A 61 8.24 15.51 -0.48
CA PRO A 61 8.82 16.83 -0.69
C PRO A 61 10.34 16.84 -0.47
N GLY A 62 11.04 17.79 -1.09
CA GLY A 62 12.47 18.03 -0.89
C GLY A 62 13.39 17.36 -1.90
N ASP A 63 12.86 16.58 -2.85
CA ASP A 63 13.58 16.19 -4.05
C ASP A 63 13.49 17.30 -5.11
N ASP A 64 14.26 17.18 -6.20
CA ASP A 64 14.37 18.20 -7.22
C ASP A 64 12.98 18.63 -7.74
N GLU A 65 12.69 19.92 -7.82
CA GLU A 65 11.41 20.45 -8.32
C GLU A 65 11.25 20.25 -9.86
N ASP A 66 12.22 19.66 -10.53
CA ASP A 66 12.12 19.33 -11.95
C ASP A 66 11.19 18.12 -12.15
N PRO A 67 9.99 18.30 -12.74
CA PRO A 67 9.05 17.19 -12.95
C PRO A 67 9.62 16.06 -13.80
N ALA A 68 10.66 16.32 -14.62
CA ALA A 68 11.34 15.29 -15.40
C ALA A 68 12.27 14.42 -14.55
N LYS A 69 12.59 14.86 -13.35
CA LYS A 69 13.44 14.16 -12.38
C LYS A 69 12.66 13.70 -11.14
N ASP A 70 11.35 13.94 -11.13
CA ASP A 70 10.48 13.55 -10.03
C ASP A 70 10.51 12.02 -9.89
N PRO A 71 11.04 11.49 -8.80
CA PRO A 71 11.09 10.05 -8.57
C PRO A 71 9.73 9.44 -8.25
N GLY A 72 8.67 10.24 -8.13
CA GLY A 72 7.37 9.82 -7.64
C GLY A 72 7.45 9.26 -6.22
N ALA A 73 6.49 8.43 -5.85
CA ALA A 73 6.55 7.67 -4.60
C ALA A 73 7.47 6.46 -4.78
N PHE A 74 8.76 6.64 -4.47
CA PHE A 74 9.79 5.62 -4.63
C PHE A 74 9.63 4.47 -3.60
N HIS A 75 10.30 3.35 -3.86
CA HIS A 75 10.26 2.18 -2.99
C HIS A 75 10.53 2.53 -1.51
N SER A 76 9.66 2.08 -0.62
CA SER A 76 9.71 2.32 0.83
C SER A 76 9.45 3.78 1.27
N SER A 77 9.03 4.67 0.37
CA SER A 77 8.73 6.07 0.73
C SER A 77 7.53 6.21 1.67
N GLU A 78 6.59 5.26 1.66
CA GLU A 78 5.44 5.21 2.56
C GLU A 78 5.79 4.91 4.01
N LEU A 79 6.96 4.36 4.28
CA LEU A 79 7.35 3.95 5.65
C LEU A 79 7.41 5.13 6.62
N TRP A 80 7.83 6.31 6.17
CA TRP A 80 7.81 7.53 6.99
C TRP A 80 6.41 7.85 7.50
N TYR A 81 5.40 7.65 6.65
CA TYR A 81 4.00 7.93 6.96
C TYR A 81 3.38 6.85 7.83
N MET A 82 3.52 5.58 7.45
CA MET A 82 2.87 4.48 8.17
C MET A 82 3.43 4.27 9.60
N PHE A 83 4.67 4.70 9.88
CA PHE A 83 5.26 4.66 11.21
C PHE A 83 5.17 5.98 11.96
N GLY A 84 4.59 7.03 11.38
CA GLY A 84 4.45 8.34 12.03
C GLY A 84 5.79 8.99 12.37
N THR A 85 6.80 8.81 11.52
CA THR A 85 8.18 9.23 11.77
C THR A 85 8.65 10.38 10.87
N LEU A 86 7.73 11.17 10.33
CA LEU A 86 8.05 12.30 9.45
C LEU A 86 9.03 13.30 10.09
N ASP A 87 8.91 13.50 11.41
CA ASP A 87 9.77 14.40 12.20
C ASP A 87 11.23 13.93 12.31
N LYS A 88 11.53 12.70 11.92
CA LYS A 88 12.91 12.15 11.89
C LYS A 88 13.59 12.33 10.54
N SER A 89 12.86 12.82 9.54
CA SER A 89 13.39 13.07 8.20
C SER A 89 13.82 14.53 8.04
N TRP A 90 14.77 14.76 7.14
CA TRP A 90 15.20 16.11 6.73
C TRP A 90 14.20 16.81 5.78
N ARG A 91 13.22 16.07 5.25
CA ARG A 91 12.28 16.55 4.23
C ARG A 91 11.33 17.61 4.79
N PRO A 92 11.00 18.67 4.02
CA PRO A 92 10.10 19.74 4.45
C PRO A 92 8.63 19.30 4.35
N PHE A 93 8.24 18.32 5.16
CA PHE A 93 6.86 17.87 5.22
C PHE A 93 5.91 18.98 5.64
N THR A 94 4.74 19.01 5.02
CA THR A 94 3.66 19.97 5.27
C THR A 94 2.63 19.42 6.23
N GLU A 95 1.69 20.24 6.67
CA GLU A 95 0.56 19.81 7.49
C GLU A 95 -0.24 18.66 6.83
N ALA A 96 -0.46 18.75 5.52
CA ALA A 96 -1.13 17.69 4.76
C ALA A 96 -0.37 16.35 4.81
N ASP A 97 0.96 16.36 4.86
CA ASP A 97 1.76 15.15 5.03
C ASP A 97 1.57 14.53 6.44
N TYR A 98 1.45 15.36 7.48
CA TYR A 98 1.17 14.88 8.83
C TYR A 98 -0.26 14.32 8.97
N GLU A 99 -1.24 14.93 8.30
CA GLU A 99 -2.61 14.40 8.23
C GLU A 99 -2.64 13.06 7.50
N LEU A 100 -1.97 12.94 6.35
CA LEU A 100 -1.82 11.69 5.62
C LEU A 100 -1.15 10.62 6.49
N SER A 101 -0.07 10.97 7.19
CA SER A 101 0.61 10.06 8.10
C SER A 101 -0.31 9.58 9.22
N SER A 102 -1.09 10.48 9.84
CA SER A 102 -2.06 10.10 10.86
C SER A 102 -3.09 9.11 10.33
N ALA A 103 -3.65 9.36 9.15
CA ALA A 103 -4.61 8.46 8.51
C ALA A 103 -4.01 7.08 8.21
N MET A 104 -2.74 7.03 7.79
CA MET A 104 -2.05 5.76 7.55
C MET A 104 -1.77 5.00 8.86
N VAL A 105 -1.28 5.67 9.91
CA VAL A 105 -1.09 5.06 11.23
C VAL A 105 -2.39 4.46 11.75
N ASP A 106 -3.51 5.18 11.62
CA ASP A 106 -4.83 4.71 12.03
C ASP A 106 -5.26 3.47 11.25
N ALA A 107 -5.06 3.46 9.94
CA ALA A 107 -5.39 2.33 9.07
C ALA A 107 -4.59 1.06 9.44
N TRP A 108 -3.28 1.17 9.60
CA TRP A 108 -2.41 0.05 10.02
C TRP A 108 -2.77 -0.44 11.42
N THR A 109 -3.00 0.48 12.35
CA THR A 109 -3.40 0.15 13.72
C THR A 109 -4.75 -0.56 13.76
N SER A 110 -5.73 -0.08 12.98
CA SER A 110 -7.04 -0.71 12.86
C SER A 110 -6.94 -2.12 12.29
N PHE A 111 -6.18 -2.30 11.20
CA PHE A 111 -5.93 -3.60 10.62
C PHE A 111 -5.27 -4.57 11.60
N CYS A 112 -4.25 -4.13 12.33
CA CYS A 112 -3.59 -4.95 13.35
C CYS A 112 -4.53 -5.41 14.48
N LYS A 113 -5.50 -4.56 14.85
CA LYS A 113 -6.45 -4.85 15.93
C LYS A 113 -7.63 -5.72 15.49
N SER A 114 -8.13 -5.54 14.28
CA SER A 114 -9.41 -6.08 13.84
C SER A 114 -9.36 -6.85 12.51
N GLY A 115 -8.24 -6.82 11.78
CA GLY A 115 -8.15 -7.33 10.42
C GLY A 115 -8.86 -6.45 9.37
N ASN A 116 -9.30 -5.24 9.75
CA ASN A 116 -9.98 -4.29 8.87
C ASN A 116 -9.32 -2.90 8.96
N PRO A 117 -8.77 -2.36 7.86
CA PRO A 117 -8.08 -1.07 7.86
C PRO A 117 -9.01 0.14 7.71
N GLY A 118 -10.32 -0.05 7.54
CA GLY A 118 -11.31 1.02 7.44
C GLY A 118 -11.80 1.33 6.03
N TRP A 119 -11.48 0.50 5.04
CA TRP A 119 -12.08 0.55 3.69
C TRP A 119 -12.53 -0.83 3.25
N ASP A 120 -13.26 -0.91 2.14
CA ASP A 120 -13.78 -2.18 1.62
C ASP A 120 -12.65 -3.07 1.10
N ALA A 121 -12.80 -4.37 1.32
CA ALA A 121 -11.91 -5.37 0.76
C ALA A 121 -11.98 -5.38 -0.77
N TYR A 122 -10.86 -5.71 -1.40
CA TYR A 122 -10.81 -5.93 -2.85
C TYR A 122 -11.59 -7.19 -3.22
N THR A 123 -12.53 -7.05 -4.14
CA THR A 123 -13.18 -8.20 -4.82
C THR A 123 -13.12 -8.04 -6.32
N ALA A 124 -13.35 -9.13 -7.06
CA ALA A 124 -13.38 -9.08 -8.52
C ALA A 124 -14.52 -8.19 -9.03
N GLU A 125 -15.66 -8.14 -8.30
CA GLU A 125 -16.82 -7.32 -8.62
C GLU A 125 -16.67 -5.87 -8.18
N ASN A 126 -15.92 -5.64 -7.09
CA ASN A 126 -15.65 -4.31 -6.52
C ASN A 126 -14.15 -4.18 -6.19
N PRO A 127 -13.31 -3.87 -7.18
CA PRO A 127 -11.84 -3.80 -7.02
C PRO A 127 -11.40 -2.51 -6.32
N VAL A 128 -11.68 -2.40 -5.02
CA VAL A 128 -11.31 -1.22 -4.22
C VAL A 128 -9.81 -1.18 -3.97
N ILE A 129 -9.20 -0.04 -4.30
CA ILE A 129 -7.80 0.29 -3.99
C ILE A 129 -7.80 1.60 -3.20
N LYS A 130 -7.33 1.54 -1.95
CA LYS A 130 -7.17 2.76 -1.14
C LYS A 130 -5.95 3.54 -1.62
N VAL A 131 -6.17 4.71 -2.18
CA VAL A 131 -5.08 5.62 -2.53
C VAL A 131 -4.70 6.49 -1.34
N PHE A 132 -3.40 6.57 -1.06
CA PHE A 132 -2.79 7.46 -0.09
C PHE A 132 -1.99 8.53 -0.82
N ASP A 133 -2.48 9.75 -0.77
CA ASP A 133 -1.86 10.96 -1.31
C ASP A 133 -2.27 12.17 -0.47
N VAL A 134 -1.61 13.29 -0.67
CA VAL A 134 -2.06 14.61 -0.18
C VAL A 134 -2.94 15.26 -1.22
N GLU A 135 -3.98 15.96 -0.78
CA GLU A 135 -4.85 16.77 -1.64
C GLU A 135 -4.24 18.17 -1.90
#